data_17a38603d049af1ffe3defecd41ddbe1
#
_entry.id   17a38603d049af1ffe3defecd41ddbe1
#
_cell.length_a   1.000
_cell.length_b   1.000
_cell.length_c   1.000
_cell.angle_alpha   90.00
_cell.angle_beta   90.00
_cell.angle_gamma   90.00
#
_symmetry.space_group_name_H-M   'P 1'
#
loop_
_entity.id
_entity.type
_entity.pdbx_description
1 polymer ?
#
loop_
_entity_poly.entity_id
_entity_poly.type
_entity_poly.pdbx_seq_one_letter_code
_entity_poly.pdbx_strand_id
1 'polypeptide(L)'
;TYGVGGVIDKNHNFITESAFSLIMGDGKIDWGGYYNIDSKQKVIIDEEVIFGGFVNNNEWGHFLVDWSTRLWYALKENLESKIFFCVRTETECFLPNILRLMKLGGIDTERVIIVNPNTLPILCKRIIIPQEALCPEYYTDNYFLLFRNAVEKVKKEKMNLQPYEKIYMTRTQLKPKKEIGEKYIEKVFRQKGYFIIAPETLTVDEQIYYICNCKELASIEGSAAHNIVFAEKGHTHQIILEKKRGYNIRQLIINEISNIKVDYIG
;
A
#
# COMPACT_ATOMS: atom_id res chain seq x y z
N THR A 1 -22.45 -3.57 7.60
CA THR A 1 -21.42 -2.56 7.37
C THR A 1 -20.84 -2.13 8.71
N TYR A 2 -19.54 -2.22 8.83
CA TYR A 2 -18.84 -1.87 10.06
C TYR A 2 -17.80 -0.79 9.73
N GLY A 3 -18.01 0.43 10.22
CA GLY A 3 -16.99 1.46 10.15
C GLY A 3 -17.43 2.75 9.45
N VAL A 4 -16.55 3.74 9.56
CA VAL A 4 -16.78 5.10 9.10
C VAL A 4 -16.17 5.30 7.74
N GLY A 5 -16.87 6.04 6.86
CA GLY A 5 -16.34 6.47 5.57
C GLY A 5 -16.92 5.74 4.36
N GLY A 6 -16.31 5.92 3.22
CA GLY A 6 -16.82 5.50 1.92
C GLY A 6 -17.67 6.59 1.26
N VAL A 7 -18.61 6.22 0.41
CA VAL A 7 -19.46 7.14 -0.34
C VAL A 7 -20.92 6.81 -0.11
N ILE A 8 -21.75 7.84 0.06
CA ILE A 8 -23.22 7.73 0.08
C ILE A 8 -23.81 8.55 -1.06
N ASP A 9 -24.94 8.09 -1.60
CA ASP A 9 -25.69 8.80 -2.62
C ASP A 9 -26.55 9.94 -2.03
N LYS A 10 -27.24 10.68 -2.88
CA LYS A 10 -28.15 11.77 -2.49
C LYS A 10 -29.36 11.31 -1.64
N ASN A 11 -29.67 10.03 -1.63
CA ASN A 11 -30.75 9.43 -0.85
C ASN A 11 -30.21 8.79 0.44
N HIS A 12 -28.96 9.05 0.80
CA HIS A 12 -28.25 8.51 1.93
C HIS A 12 -28.03 6.98 1.89
N ASN A 13 -28.09 6.37 0.71
CA ASN A 13 -27.72 4.97 0.56
C ASN A 13 -26.21 4.85 0.43
N PHE A 14 -25.63 3.89 1.14
CA PHE A 14 -24.22 3.57 1.01
C PHE A 14 -23.92 2.91 -0.33
N ILE A 15 -22.90 3.41 -1.03
CA ILE A 15 -22.41 2.83 -2.27
C ILE A 15 -21.38 1.77 -1.92
N THR A 16 -21.77 0.50 -2.04
CA THR A 16 -20.99 -0.67 -1.60
C THR A 16 -19.64 -0.79 -2.29
N GLU A 17 -19.54 -0.32 -3.54
CA GLU A 17 -18.30 -0.28 -4.32
C GLU A 17 -17.23 0.63 -3.68
N SER A 18 -17.64 1.52 -2.79
CA SER A 18 -16.73 2.36 -2.02
C SER A 18 -16.29 1.73 -0.70
N ALA A 19 -16.77 0.56 -0.35
CA ALA A 19 -16.35 -0.15 0.85
C ALA A 19 -14.88 -0.58 0.74
N PHE A 20 -14.26 -0.75 1.90
CA PHE A 20 -12.97 -1.43 2.02
C PHE A 20 -13.21 -2.87 2.45
N SER A 21 -12.80 -3.81 1.60
CA SER A 21 -12.99 -5.23 1.84
C SER A 21 -11.82 -5.83 2.60
N LEU A 22 -12.09 -6.36 3.79
CA LEU A 22 -11.13 -7.10 4.61
C LEU A 22 -11.50 -8.57 4.64
N ILE A 23 -10.51 -9.45 4.48
CA ILE A 23 -10.65 -10.85 4.88
C ILE A 23 -10.18 -11.00 6.32
N MET A 24 -11.07 -11.44 7.19
CA MET A 24 -10.75 -11.78 8.57
C MET A 24 -11.26 -13.19 8.88
N GLY A 25 -10.31 -14.11 9.08
CA GLY A 25 -10.65 -15.53 9.27
C GLY A 25 -11.37 -16.10 8.04
N ASP A 26 -12.52 -16.73 8.26
CA ASP A 26 -13.32 -17.35 7.20
C ASP A 26 -14.34 -16.40 6.54
N GLY A 27 -14.28 -15.10 6.86
CA GLY A 27 -15.28 -14.13 6.44
C GLY A 27 -14.72 -12.88 5.77
N LYS A 28 -15.52 -12.32 4.86
CA LYS A 28 -15.31 -10.99 4.27
C LYS A 28 -16.04 -9.96 5.11
N ILE A 29 -15.35 -8.89 5.50
CA ILE A 29 -15.94 -7.74 6.16
C ILE A 29 -15.79 -6.55 5.23
N ASP A 30 -16.92 -5.98 4.83
CA ASP A 30 -16.96 -4.71 4.10
C ASP A 30 -17.03 -3.55 5.10
N TRP A 31 -16.00 -2.73 5.08
CA TRP A 31 -15.84 -1.58 5.96
C TRP A 31 -16.33 -0.31 5.28
N GLY A 32 -17.17 0.45 5.98
CA GLY A 32 -17.71 1.72 5.52
C GLY A 32 -19.22 1.84 5.79
N GLY A 33 -19.81 2.95 5.39
CA GLY A 33 -21.25 3.19 5.43
C GLY A 33 -21.76 3.90 6.67
N TYR A 34 -20.92 4.20 7.65
CA TYR A 34 -21.32 5.00 8.80
C TYR A 34 -20.92 6.46 8.63
N TYR A 35 -21.88 7.38 8.76
CA TYR A 35 -21.70 8.83 8.62
C TYR A 35 -22.44 9.58 9.69
N ASN A 36 -21.88 10.69 10.14
CA ASN A 36 -22.60 11.71 10.87
C ASN A 36 -23.26 12.66 9.87
N ILE A 37 -24.44 12.27 9.36
CA ILE A 37 -25.20 13.05 8.36
C ILE A 37 -25.71 14.37 8.95
N ASP A 38 -25.88 14.45 10.24
CA ASP A 38 -26.39 15.63 10.97
C ASP A 38 -25.31 16.71 11.20
N SER A 39 -24.13 16.51 10.70
CA SER A 39 -23.06 17.52 10.79
C SER A 39 -23.53 18.83 10.16
N LYS A 40 -23.56 19.90 10.96
CA LYS A 40 -23.91 21.25 10.51
C LYS A 40 -22.84 21.85 9.57
N GLN A 41 -21.63 21.31 9.61
CA GLN A 41 -20.53 21.77 8.78
C GLN A 41 -20.32 20.77 7.64
N LYS A 42 -20.44 21.25 6.42
CA LYS A 42 -20.17 20.47 5.20
C LYS A 42 -19.24 21.29 4.29
N VAL A 43 -18.27 20.63 3.71
CA VAL A 43 -17.48 21.21 2.62
C VAL A 43 -18.17 20.85 1.32
N ILE A 44 -18.49 21.87 0.51
CA ILE A 44 -19.10 21.67 -0.80
C ILE A 44 -18.00 21.81 -1.85
N ILE A 45 -17.88 20.81 -2.72
CA ILE A 45 -16.93 20.79 -3.83
C ILE A 45 -17.71 20.64 -5.12
N ASP A 46 -17.73 21.68 -5.92
CA ASP A 46 -18.47 21.72 -7.20
C ASP A 46 -17.65 21.15 -8.38
N GLU A 47 -16.68 20.31 -8.07
CA GLU A 47 -15.82 19.64 -9.03
C GLU A 47 -16.07 18.12 -9.01
N GLU A 48 -15.62 17.44 -10.07
CA GLU A 48 -15.50 16.00 -10.07
C GLU A 48 -14.29 15.59 -9.21
N VAL A 49 -14.49 14.57 -8.36
CA VAL A 49 -13.44 14.05 -7.48
C VAL A 49 -13.34 12.54 -7.61
N ILE A 50 -12.18 11.99 -7.27
CA ILE A 50 -11.90 10.56 -7.27
C ILE A 50 -11.92 10.07 -5.82
N PHE A 51 -12.63 8.98 -5.56
CA PHE A 51 -12.54 8.27 -4.30
C PHE A 51 -11.29 7.37 -4.31
N GLY A 52 -10.28 7.73 -3.55
CA GLY A 52 -9.02 6.98 -3.42
C GLY A 52 -9.12 5.79 -2.46
N GLY A 53 -10.11 5.80 -1.55
CA GLY A 53 -10.27 4.75 -0.56
C GLY A 53 -10.13 5.24 0.89
N PHE A 54 -9.52 4.39 1.71
CA PHE A 54 -9.34 4.65 3.14
C PHE A 54 -7.87 4.78 3.50
N VAL A 55 -7.60 5.48 4.59
CA VAL A 55 -6.31 5.46 5.29
C VAL A 55 -6.57 4.98 6.71
N ASN A 56 -5.89 3.93 7.12
CA ASN A 56 -5.99 3.40 8.46
C ASN A 56 -4.60 3.05 9.01
N ASN A 57 -4.29 3.55 10.20
CA ASN A 57 -3.08 3.25 10.95
C ASN A 57 -1.74 3.67 10.32
N ASN A 58 -1.73 4.48 9.25
CA ASN A 58 -0.51 5.01 8.63
C ASN A 58 0.58 3.94 8.35
N GLU A 59 0.17 2.72 8.00
CA GLU A 59 1.08 1.59 7.85
C GLU A 59 1.52 1.42 6.40
N TRP A 60 2.84 1.38 6.18
CA TRP A 60 3.46 1.19 4.87
C TRP A 60 2.93 -0.04 4.14
N GLY A 61 2.88 -1.20 4.82
CA GLY A 61 2.40 -2.44 4.21
C GLY A 61 0.96 -2.34 3.74
N HIS A 62 0.07 -1.74 4.54
CA HIS A 62 -1.32 -1.52 4.14
C HIS A 62 -1.45 -0.56 2.96
N PHE A 63 -0.60 0.46 2.88
CA PHE A 63 -0.61 1.30 1.70
C PHE A 63 -0.31 0.49 0.44
N LEU A 64 0.72 -0.36 0.48
CA LEU A 64 1.09 -1.16 -0.69
C LEU A 64 -0.04 -2.09 -1.15
N VAL A 65 -0.74 -2.75 -0.22
CA VAL A 65 -1.65 -3.85 -0.56
C VAL A 65 -3.14 -3.49 -0.51
N ASP A 66 -3.51 -2.42 0.21
CA ASP A 66 -4.91 -2.07 0.45
C ASP A 66 -5.27 -0.69 -0.11
N TRP A 67 -4.45 0.34 0.17
CA TRP A 67 -4.88 1.73 -0.05
C TRP A 67 -4.42 2.31 -1.38
N SER A 68 -3.48 1.68 -2.06
CA SER A 68 -3.03 2.09 -3.39
C SER A 68 -3.91 1.56 -4.53
N THR A 69 -4.83 0.64 -4.22
CA THR A 69 -5.54 -0.21 -5.18
C THR A 69 -6.46 0.55 -6.15
N ARG A 70 -6.84 1.80 -5.84
CA ARG A 70 -7.70 2.67 -6.67
C ARG A 70 -6.92 3.77 -7.38
N LEU A 71 -5.62 3.96 -7.06
CA LEU A 71 -4.80 5.05 -7.61
C LEU A 71 -4.52 4.91 -9.11
N TRP A 72 -4.65 3.72 -9.66
CA TRP A 72 -4.48 3.48 -11.10
C TRP A 72 -5.38 4.38 -11.95
N TYR A 73 -6.59 4.67 -11.47
CA TYR A 73 -7.53 5.51 -12.21
C TYR A 73 -7.01 6.95 -12.33
N ALA A 74 -6.49 7.49 -11.24
CA ALA A 74 -5.89 8.82 -11.24
C ALA A 74 -4.63 8.91 -12.10
N LEU A 75 -3.93 7.79 -12.32
CA LEU A 75 -2.72 7.72 -13.15
C LEU A 75 -3.00 7.53 -14.63
N LYS A 76 -4.12 6.91 -14.99
CA LYS A 76 -4.39 6.48 -16.34
C LYS A 76 -5.53 7.24 -16.99
N GLU A 77 -6.62 7.47 -16.27
CA GLU A 77 -7.87 7.96 -16.82
C GLU A 77 -8.17 9.42 -16.44
N ASN A 78 -7.66 9.89 -15.29
CA ASN A 78 -7.93 11.24 -14.80
C ASN A 78 -6.74 11.81 -14.04
N LEU A 79 -5.97 12.66 -14.71
CA LEU A 79 -4.74 13.23 -14.18
C LEU A 79 -4.94 14.55 -13.39
N GLU A 80 -6.16 15.07 -13.27
CA GLU A 80 -6.40 16.42 -12.75
C GLU A 80 -7.29 16.47 -11.51
N SER A 81 -8.32 15.62 -11.41
CA SER A 81 -9.25 15.64 -10.29
C SER A 81 -8.62 15.37 -8.95
N LYS A 82 -9.15 15.98 -7.89
CA LYS A 82 -8.75 15.73 -6.51
C LYS A 82 -9.04 14.27 -6.13
N ILE A 83 -8.17 13.70 -5.29
CA ILE A 83 -8.25 12.30 -4.83
C ILE A 83 -8.54 12.32 -3.34
N PHE A 84 -9.70 11.79 -2.95
CA PHE A 84 -10.14 11.81 -1.57
C PHE A 84 -9.92 10.46 -0.90
N PHE A 85 -9.29 10.52 0.28
CA PHE A 85 -9.15 9.38 1.17
C PHE A 85 -9.88 9.65 2.48
N CYS A 86 -10.66 8.66 2.93
CA CYS A 86 -11.33 8.71 4.21
C CYS A 86 -10.41 8.22 5.33
N VAL A 87 -10.39 8.96 6.44
CA VAL A 87 -9.75 8.56 7.70
C VAL A 87 -10.81 8.36 8.78
N ARG A 88 -10.49 7.57 9.79
CA ARG A 88 -11.38 7.31 10.94
C ARG A 88 -11.17 8.30 12.06
N THR A 89 -9.94 8.79 12.21
CA THR A 89 -9.55 9.72 13.26
C THR A 89 -8.81 10.92 12.66
N GLU A 90 -8.83 12.05 13.38
CA GLU A 90 -8.18 13.29 12.93
C GLU A 90 -6.65 13.20 12.88
N THR A 91 -6.06 12.21 13.55
CA THR A 91 -4.62 11.99 13.59
C THR A 91 -4.11 11.12 12.46
N GLU A 92 -5.00 10.47 11.70
CA GLU A 92 -4.61 9.66 10.57
C GLU A 92 -4.24 10.55 9.37
N CYS A 93 -3.09 10.32 8.82
CA CYS A 93 -2.59 10.99 7.61
C CYS A 93 -1.64 10.06 6.86
N PHE A 94 -1.30 10.39 5.63
CA PHE A 94 -0.24 9.66 4.95
C PHE A 94 1.13 10.00 5.51
N LEU A 95 1.93 8.98 5.77
CA LEU A 95 3.33 9.15 6.14
C LEU A 95 4.12 9.79 4.99
N PRO A 96 5.21 10.54 5.28
CA PRO A 96 6.03 11.16 4.25
C PRO A 96 6.57 10.20 3.19
N ASN A 97 6.88 8.96 3.57
CA ASN A 97 7.32 7.91 2.65
C ASN A 97 6.21 7.47 1.69
N ILE A 98 4.95 7.43 2.14
CA ILE A 98 3.80 7.13 1.28
C ILE A 98 3.57 8.25 0.26
N LEU A 99 3.62 9.51 0.71
CA LEU A 99 3.52 10.67 -0.18
C LEU A 99 4.68 10.69 -1.19
N ARG A 100 5.90 10.32 -0.76
CA ARG A 100 7.04 10.19 -1.68
C ARG A 100 6.80 9.11 -2.72
N LEU A 101 6.27 7.95 -2.33
CA LEU A 101 5.94 6.88 -3.27
C LEU A 101 4.86 7.30 -4.27
N MET A 102 3.80 7.95 -3.81
CA MET A 102 2.77 8.51 -4.69
C MET A 102 3.38 9.45 -5.74
N LYS A 103 4.25 10.38 -5.30
CA LYS A 103 4.93 11.33 -6.18
C LYS A 103 5.88 10.65 -7.17
N LEU A 104 6.62 9.65 -6.74
CA LEU A 104 7.45 8.81 -7.63
C LEU A 104 6.60 8.09 -8.66
N GLY A 105 5.46 7.56 -8.25
CA GLY A 105 4.52 6.85 -9.12
C GLY A 105 3.72 7.74 -10.06
N GLY A 106 3.86 9.08 -9.97
CA GLY A 106 3.21 10.03 -10.87
C GLY A 106 1.93 10.66 -10.34
N ILE A 107 1.59 10.46 -9.05
CA ILE A 107 0.49 11.19 -8.40
C ILE A 107 1.01 12.54 -7.90
N ASP A 108 0.35 13.60 -8.32
CA ASP A 108 0.51 14.91 -7.69
C ASP A 108 -0.13 14.88 -6.29
N THR A 109 0.70 14.95 -5.27
CA THR A 109 0.25 14.84 -3.87
C THR A 109 -0.55 16.04 -3.38
N GLU A 110 -0.52 17.18 -4.08
CA GLU A 110 -1.38 18.34 -3.77
C GLU A 110 -2.85 18.06 -4.12
N ARG A 111 -3.10 17.09 -4.99
CA ARG A 111 -4.46 16.61 -5.32
C ARG A 111 -5.03 15.67 -4.26
N VAL A 112 -4.19 15.14 -3.36
CA VAL A 112 -4.60 14.16 -2.35
C VAL A 112 -5.18 14.89 -1.14
N ILE A 113 -6.44 14.63 -0.85
CA ILE A 113 -7.18 15.23 0.26
C ILE A 113 -7.62 14.14 1.22
N ILE A 114 -7.27 14.32 2.48
CA ILE A 114 -7.69 13.43 3.55
C ILE A 114 -8.94 14.01 4.21
N VAL A 115 -9.97 13.19 4.33
CA VAL A 115 -11.29 13.57 4.82
C VAL A 115 -11.66 12.73 6.04
N ASN A 116 -11.99 13.36 7.13
CA ASN A 116 -12.67 12.69 8.23
C ASN A 116 -14.20 12.89 8.10
N PRO A 117 -14.94 11.90 7.62
CA PRO A 117 -16.37 12.05 7.36
C PRO A 117 -17.23 12.18 8.63
N ASN A 118 -16.67 11.91 9.80
CA ASN A 118 -17.36 12.13 11.07
C ASN A 118 -17.40 13.59 11.51
N THR A 119 -16.32 14.33 11.21
CA THR A 119 -16.17 15.71 11.67
C THR A 119 -16.51 16.70 10.56
N LEU A 120 -16.14 16.38 9.32
CA LEU A 120 -16.32 17.28 8.18
C LEU A 120 -16.66 16.48 6.91
N PRO A 121 -17.93 16.07 6.72
CA PRO A 121 -18.36 15.39 5.51
C PRO A 121 -18.22 16.33 4.30
N ILE A 122 -17.85 15.75 3.16
CA ILE A 122 -17.72 16.46 1.90
C ILE A 122 -18.92 16.13 1.01
N LEU A 123 -19.57 17.17 0.50
CA LEU A 123 -20.60 17.06 -0.52
C LEU A 123 -19.99 17.38 -1.88
N CYS A 124 -19.89 16.40 -2.74
CA CYS A 124 -19.36 16.54 -4.09
C CYS A 124 -20.50 16.55 -5.11
N LYS A 125 -20.34 17.33 -6.19
CA LYS A 125 -21.26 17.28 -7.32
C LYS A 125 -21.19 15.92 -8.03
N ARG A 126 -19.99 15.40 -8.20
CA ARG A 126 -19.72 14.11 -8.81
C ARG A 126 -18.52 13.44 -8.14
N ILE A 127 -18.67 12.17 -7.82
CA ILE A 127 -17.57 11.35 -7.32
C ILE A 127 -17.41 10.11 -8.19
N ILE A 128 -16.17 9.85 -8.60
CA ILE A 128 -15.79 8.63 -9.30
C ILE A 128 -15.26 7.66 -8.26
N ILE A 129 -15.80 6.45 -8.27
CA ILE A 129 -15.35 5.35 -7.41
C ILE A 129 -14.65 4.33 -8.32
N PRO A 130 -13.32 4.40 -8.47
CA PRO A 130 -12.61 3.42 -9.27
C PRO A 130 -12.72 2.03 -8.62
N GLN A 131 -12.83 1.00 -9.45
CA GLN A 131 -12.74 -0.37 -8.98
C GLN A 131 -11.34 -0.62 -8.38
N GLU A 132 -11.26 -1.38 -7.30
CA GLU A 132 -9.97 -1.80 -6.75
C GLU A 132 -9.23 -2.67 -7.78
N ALA A 133 -7.97 -2.37 -8.03
CA ALA A 133 -7.14 -3.16 -8.94
C ALA A 133 -6.57 -4.42 -8.28
N LEU A 134 -6.66 -4.50 -6.96
CA LEU A 134 -6.33 -5.67 -6.15
C LEU A 134 -7.36 -5.80 -5.04
N CYS A 135 -8.05 -6.92 -5.00
CA CYS A 135 -8.92 -7.33 -3.90
C CYS A 135 -8.82 -8.85 -3.72
N PRO A 136 -9.43 -9.42 -2.70
CA PRO A 136 -9.32 -10.86 -2.44
C PRO A 136 -9.84 -11.75 -3.56
N GLU A 137 -10.81 -11.25 -4.34
CA GLU A 137 -11.51 -12.04 -5.36
C GLU A 137 -10.92 -11.90 -6.76
N TYR A 138 -10.17 -10.82 -7.03
CA TYR A 138 -9.58 -10.58 -8.34
C TYR A 138 -8.44 -9.56 -8.28
N TYR A 139 -7.68 -9.50 -9.37
CA TYR A 139 -6.65 -8.50 -9.59
C TYR A 139 -6.58 -8.08 -11.06
N THR A 140 -5.99 -6.92 -11.30
CA THR A 140 -5.68 -6.42 -12.63
C THR A 140 -4.26 -5.88 -12.70
N ASP A 141 -3.68 -5.84 -13.89
CA ASP A 141 -2.33 -5.25 -14.11
C ASP A 141 -2.25 -3.77 -13.72
N ASN A 142 -3.39 -3.09 -13.63
CA ASN A 142 -3.45 -1.70 -13.19
C ASN A 142 -2.92 -1.51 -11.74
N TYR A 143 -2.98 -2.56 -10.92
CA TYR A 143 -2.42 -2.51 -9.57
C TYR A 143 -0.94 -2.11 -9.55
N PHE A 144 -0.17 -2.59 -10.51
CA PHE A 144 1.27 -2.30 -10.56
C PHE A 144 1.62 -0.93 -11.16
N LEU A 145 0.67 -0.17 -11.68
CA LEU A 145 0.96 1.06 -12.40
C LEU A 145 1.74 2.07 -11.54
N LEU A 146 1.28 2.30 -10.31
CA LEU A 146 1.97 3.18 -9.36
C LEU A 146 3.42 2.73 -9.10
N PHE A 147 3.62 1.44 -8.86
CA PHE A 147 4.91 0.87 -8.48
C PHE A 147 5.88 0.84 -9.67
N ARG A 148 5.41 0.46 -10.86
CA ARG A 148 6.21 0.47 -12.10
C ARG A 148 6.71 1.88 -12.42
N ASN A 149 5.83 2.88 -12.36
CA ASN A 149 6.21 4.27 -12.58
C ASN A 149 7.27 4.73 -11.57
N ALA A 150 7.12 4.37 -10.30
CA ALA A 150 8.09 4.70 -9.26
C ALA A 150 9.45 4.03 -9.51
N VAL A 151 9.46 2.74 -9.89
CA VAL A 151 10.69 2.02 -10.25
C VAL A 151 11.38 2.66 -11.47
N GLU A 152 10.63 2.97 -12.52
CA GLU A 152 11.19 3.62 -13.70
C GLU A 152 11.80 5.00 -13.39
N LYS A 153 11.14 5.75 -12.48
CA LYS A 153 11.66 7.04 -12.04
C LYS A 153 12.97 6.88 -11.30
N VAL A 154 13.05 5.96 -10.37
CA VAL A 154 14.27 5.67 -9.59
C VAL A 154 15.39 5.15 -10.49
N LYS A 155 15.08 4.27 -11.46
CA LYS A 155 16.08 3.78 -12.43
C LYS A 155 16.66 4.89 -13.30
N LYS A 156 15.88 5.94 -13.61
CA LYS A 156 16.36 7.12 -14.38
C LYS A 156 17.20 8.07 -13.52
N GLU A 157 16.95 8.14 -12.22
CA GLU A 157 17.75 8.91 -11.28
C GLU A 157 19.02 8.11 -10.97
N LYS A 158 20.18 8.57 -11.47
CA LYS A 158 21.49 7.90 -11.23
C LYS A 158 21.84 7.98 -9.74
N MET A 159 21.39 7.01 -8.97
CA MET A 159 21.73 6.90 -7.56
C MET A 159 23.18 6.42 -7.42
N ASN A 160 23.95 7.09 -6.55
CA ASN A 160 25.31 6.67 -6.24
C ASN A 160 25.29 5.57 -5.15
N LEU A 161 24.61 4.45 -5.46
CA LEU A 161 24.46 3.30 -4.57
C LEU A 161 24.97 2.04 -5.30
N GLN A 162 25.61 1.15 -4.54
CA GLN A 162 25.98 -0.16 -5.07
C GLN A 162 24.78 -1.10 -5.00
N PRO A 163 24.36 -1.73 -6.12
CA PRO A 163 23.32 -2.75 -6.09
C PRO A 163 23.82 -4.06 -5.45
N TYR A 164 22.90 -4.80 -4.84
CA TYR A 164 23.18 -6.12 -4.26
C TYR A 164 22.22 -7.15 -4.83
N GLU A 165 22.74 -8.30 -5.25
CA GLU A 165 21.91 -9.38 -5.80
C GLU A 165 21.02 -10.06 -4.74
N LYS A 166 21.50 -10.11 -3.47
CA LYS A 166 20.82 -10.76 -2.35
C LYS A 166 20.60 -9.79 -1.21
N ILE A 167 19.36 -9.59 -0.83
CA ILE A 167 18.96 -8.65 0.21
C ILE A 167 18.13 -9.36 1.28
N TYR A 168 18.45 -9.11 2.53
CA TYR A 168 17.61 -9.43 3.67
C TYR A 168 17.11 -8.13 4.31
N MET A 169 15.79 -7.94 4.31
CA MET A 169 15.13 -6.81 4.96
C MET A 169 14.86 -7.14 6.42
N THR A 170 15.66 -6.54 7.31
CA THR A 170 15.54 -6.76 8.76
C THR A 170 14.54 -5.82 9.40
N ARG A 171 14.04 -6.21 10.59
CA ARG A 171 13.20 -5.40 11.48
C ARG A 171 13.86 -5.12 12.82
N THR A 172 15.12 -5.47 12.96
CA THR A 172 15.83 -5.38 14.26
C THR A 172 15.98 -3.96 14.79
N GLN A 173 15.83 -2.95 13.94
CA GLN A 173 15.87 -1.54 14.32
C GLN A 173 14.50 -0.95 14.64
N LEU A 174 13.40 -1.64 14.29
CA LEU A 174 12.05 -1.21 14.60
C LEU A 174 11.78 -1.28 16.12
N LYS A 175 11.26 -0.20 16.67
CA LYS A 175 10.73 -0.13 18.03
C LYS A 175 9.22 0.21 17.92
N PRO A 176 8.32 -0.55 18.56
CA PRO A 176 8.47 -1.69 19.48
C PRO A 176 8.37 -3.07 18.81
N LYS A 177 8.24 -3.17 17.50
CA LYS A 177 7.91 -4.40 16.76
C LYS A 177 9.14 -5.27 16.43
N LYS A 178 10.03 -5.51 17.42
CA LYS A 178 11.18 -6.41 17.24
C LYS A 178 10.75 -7.87 17.31
N GLU A 179 11.23 -8.65 16.34
CA GLU A 179 11.10 -10.10 16.41
C GLU A 179 12.23 -10.70 17.27
N ILE A 180 11.85 -11.63 18.15
CA ILE A 180 12.82 -12.31 19.00
C ILE A 180 13.68 -13.23 18.13
N GLY A 181 15.01 -13.12 18.26
CA GLY A 181 15.94 -13.97 17.51
C GLY A 181 16.32 -13.47 16.13
N GLU A 182 15.72 -12.39 15.60
CA GLU A 182 16.01 -11.91 14.25
C GLU A 182 17.48 -11.51 14.04
N LYS A 183 18.18 -11.04 15.07
CA LYS A 183 19.63 -10.79 15.00
C LYS A 183 20.45 -12.05 14.67
N TYR A 184 19.98 -13.22 15.09
CA TYR A 184 20.61 -14.48 14.70
C TYR A 184 20.33 -14.79 13.22
N ILE A 185 19.11 -14.56 12.79
CA ILE A 185 18.69 -14.70 11.39
C ILE A 185 19.54 -13.79 10.49
N GLU A 186 19.71 -12.52 10.84
CA GLU A 186 20.61 -11.59 10.11
C GLU A 186 22.02 -12.17 9.94
N LYS A 187 22.58 -12.76 11.02
CA LYS A 187 23.91 -13.36 10.97
C LYS A 187 23.96 -14.50 9.95
N VAL A 188 22.94 -15.36 9.94
CA VAL A 188 22.86 -16.47 8.98
C VAL A 188 22.76 -15.95 7.54
N PHE A 189 21.87 -14.99 7.27
CA PHE A 189 21.74 -14.40 5.94
C PHE A 189 23.03 -13.70 5.48
N ARG A 190 23.70 -12.97 6.38
CA ARG A 190 25.02 -12.36 6.09
C ARG A 190 26.06 -13.39 5.70
N GLN A 191 26.12 -14.53 6.40
CA GLN A 191 27.01 -15.63 6.06
C GLN A 191 26.70 -16.27 4.69
N LYS A 192 25.44 -16.15 4.24
CA LYS A 192 24.98 -16.60 2.92
C LYS A 192 25.13 -15.54 1.82
N GLY A 193 25.82 -14.44 2.11
CA GLY A 193 26.10 -13.38 1.14
C GLY A 193 24.99 -12.36 0.95
N TYR A 194 23.99 -12.31 1.84
CA TYR A 194 22.96 -11.29 1.79
C TYR A 194 23.43 -9.97 2.38
N PHE A 195 23.14 -8.90 1.68
CA PHE A 195 23.24 -7.55 2.22
C PHE A 195 22.02 -7.28 3.13
N ILE A 196 22.29 -6.83 4.35
CA ILE A 196 21.24 -6.60 5.35
C ILE A 196 20.83 -5.15 5.31
N ILE A 197 19.56 -4.89 5.07
CA ILE A 197 18.99 -3.53 5.10
C ILE A 197 17.89 -3.44 6.15
N ALA A 198 17.82 -2.31 6.84
CA ALA A 198 16.73 -1.92 7.71
C ALA A 198 15.89 -0.87 6.99
N PRO A 199 14.73 -1.23 6.41
CA PRO A 199 13.97 -0.34 5.53
C PRO A 199 13.64 1.02 6.16
N GLU A 200 13.41 1.05 7.48
CA GLU A 200 13.10 2.26 8.23
C GLU A 200 14.25 3.29 8.29
N THR A 201 15.46 2.89 7.92
CA THR A 201 16.64 3.77 7.86
C THR A 201 16.92 4.30 6.46
N LEU A 202 16.17 3.84 5.47
CA LEU A 202 16.34 4.18 4.07
C LEU A 202 15.21 5.08 3.58
N THR A 203 15.52 5.94 2.64
CA THR A 203 14.51 6.64 1.86
C THR A 203 13.72 5.65 0.99
N VAL A 204 12.54 6.06 0.54
CA VAL A 204 11.73 5.24 -0.38
C VAL A 204 12.48 4.95 -1.68
N ASP A 205 13.21 5.94 -2.18
CA ASP A 205 14.02 5.84 -3.41
C ASP A 205 15.11 4.77 -3.27
N GLU A 206 15.82 4.77 -2.14
CA GLU A 206 16.84 3.77 -1.84
C GLU A 206 16.24 2.36 -1.68
N GLN A 207 15.08 2.24 -1.01
CA GLN A 207 14.40 0.95 -0.90
C GLN A 207 14.01 0.41 -2.28
N ILE A 208 13.40 1.24 -3.12
CA ILE A 208 13.04 0.86 -4.49
C ILE A 208 14.29 0.48 -5.29
N TYR A 209 15.36 1.28 -5.19
CA TYR A 209 16.62 1.00 -5.89
C TYR A 209 17.18 -0.38 -5.53
N TYR A 210 17.27 -0.69 -4.25
CA TYR A 210 17.79 -1.99 -3.81
C TYR A 210 16.91 -3.15 -4.28
N ILE A 211 15.59 -3.02 -4.16
CA ILE A 211 14.67 -4.11 -4.48
C ILE A 211 14.60 -4.36 -5.99
N CYS A 212 14.52 -3.32 -6.82
CA CYS A 212 14.43 -3.49 -8.27
C CYS A 212 15.72 -4.00 -8.92
N ASN A 213 16.85 -4.01 -8.17
CA ASN A 213 18.12 -4.53 -8.63
C ASN A 213 18.50 -5.89 -7.99
N CYS A 214 17.73 -6.41 -7.03
CA CYS A 214 18.05 -7.69 -6.40
C CYS A 214 17.48 -8.89 -7.17
N LYS A 215 18.17 -10.02 -7.05
CA LYS A 215 17.72 -11.33 -7.54
C LYS A 215 17.06 -12.17 -6.43
N GLU A 216 17.45 -11.94 -5.18
CA GLU A 216 16.88 -12.62 -4.01
C GLU A 216 16.49 -11.58 -2.96
N LEU A 217 15.22 -11.59 -2.55
CA LEU A 217 14.68 -10.73 -1.50
C LEU A 217 14.17 -11.59 -0.34
N ALA A 218 14.82 -11.51 0.80
CA ALA A 218 14.41 -12.24 1.99
C ALA A 218 13.90 -11.29 3.08
N SER A 219 12.89 -11.71 3.82
CA SER A 219 12.37 -10.97 4.98
C SER A 219 11.56 -11.87 5.89
N ILE A 220 11.30 -11.40 7.10
CA ILE A 220 10.22 -11.96 7.92
C ILE A 220 8.87 -11.49 7.35
N GLU A 221 7.86 -12.34 7.48
CA GLU A 221 6.47 -12.05 7.06
C GLU A 221 5.97 -10.69 7.59
N GLY A 222 5.24 -9.95 6.74
CA GLY A 222 4.65 -8.64 7.03
C GLY A 222 5.02 -7.57 6.02
N SER A 223 4.97 -6.30 6.41
CA SER A 223 5.15 -5.15 5.51
C SER A 223 6.44 -5.19 4.68
N ALA A 224 7.53 -5.77 5.21
CA ALA A 224 8.78 -5.93 4.48
C ALA A 224 8.62 -6.86 3.27
N ALA A 225 7.84 -7.94 3.40
CA ALA A 225 7.59 -8.88 2.31
C ALA A 225 6.78 -8.24 1.17
N HIS A 226 5.87 -7.30 1.48
CA HIS A 226 5.06 -6.62 0.46
C HIS A 226 5.89 -5.73 -0.47
N ASN A 227 7.10 -5.34 -0.09
CA ASN A 227 7.99 -4.56 -0.94
C ASN A 227 8.40 -5.27 -2.24
N ILE A 228 8.10 -6.56 -2.37
CA ILE A 228 8.28 -7.31 -3.63
C ILE A 228 7.57 -6.66 -4.83
N VAL A 229 6.58 -5.80 -4.60
CA VAL A 229 5.89 -5.02 -5.65
C VAL A 229 6.83 -4.11 -6.46
N PHE A 230 8.03 -3.80 -5.94
CA PHE A 230 9.06 -3.04 -6.63
C PHE A 230 10.06 -3.92 -7.41
N ALA A 231 9.97 -5.23 -7.26
CA ALA A 231 10.85 -6.16 -7.95
C ALA A 231 10.48 -6.29 -9.44
N GLU A 232 11.44 -6.72 -10.23
CA GLU A 232 11.20 -7.04 -11.63
C GLU A 232 10.38 -8.34 -11.75
N LYS A 233 9.27 -8.26 -12.49
CA LYS A 233 8.35 -9.38 -12.67
C LYS A 233 9.08 -10.61 -13.25
N GLY A 234 8.95 -11.73 -12.56
CA GLY A 234 9.53 -13.00 -12.98
C GLY A 234 11.03 -13.18 -12.74
N HIS A 235 11.74 -12.17 -12.21
CA HIS A 235 13.20 -12.22 -12.07
C HIS A 235 13.69 -12.36 -10.63
N THR A 236 12.88 -12.01 -9.66
CA THR A 236 13.28 -12.02 -8.25
C THR A 236 12.74 -13.26 -7.55
N HIS A 237 13.58 -13.93 -6.78
CA HIS A 237 13.20 -15.00 -5.87
C HIS A 237 12.95 -14.40 -4.48
N GLN A 238 11.75 -14.60 -3.94
CA GLN A 238 11.40 -14.13 -2.60
C GLN A 238 11.49 -15.26 -1.57
N ILE A 239 12.08 -14.96 -0.41
CA ILE A 239 12.15 -15.86 0.75
C ILE A 239 11.41 -15.20 1.91
N ILE A 240 10.35 -15.82 2.38
CA ILE A 240 9.52 -15.31 3.48
C ILE A 240 9.67 -16.24 4.68
N LEU A 241 10.19 -15.68 5.79
CA LEU A 241 10.24 -16.36 7.06
C LEU A 241 8.89 -16.19 7.78
N GLU A 242 8.16 -17.27 7.97
CA GLU A 242 6.82 -17.25 8.55
C GLU A 242 6.87 -16.97 10.06
N LYS A 243 5.94 -16.15 10.54
CA LYS A 243 5.75 -15.87 11.97
C LYS A 243 4.74 -16.81 12.63
N LYS A 244 3.77 -17.24 11.86
CA LYS A 244 2.62 -18.01 12.30
C LYS A 244 2.28 -19.06 11.27
N ARG A 245 1.56 -20.07 11.69
CA ARG A 245 0.92 -20.99 10.74
C ARG A 245 -0.22 -20.25 10.02
N GLY A 246 -0.14 -20.15 8.72
CA GLY A 246 -1.13 -19.50 7.86
C GLY A 246 -0.55 -18.35 7.04
N TYR A 247 -0.99 -18.27 5.80
CA TYR A 247 -0.44 -17.31 4.83
C TYR A 247 -1.24 -16.01 4.82
N ASN A 248 -0.54 -14.90 4.59
CA ASN A 248 -1.20 -13.64 4.27
C ASN A 248 -1.74 -13.71 2.83
N ILE A 249 -3.07 -13.72 2.67
CA ILE A 249 -3.72 -13.84 1.37
C ILE A 249 -3.26 -12.76 0.38
N ARG A 250 -3.06 -11.52 0.83
CA ARG A 250 -2.59 -10.44 -0.04
C ARG A 250 -1.17 -10.67 -0.52
N GLN A 251 -0.30 -11.24 0.34
CA GLN A 251 1.05 -11.60 -0.09
C GLN A 251 1.02 -12.72 -1.14
N LEU A 252 0.15 -13.72 -0.98
CA LEU A 252 0.00 -14.78 -1.97
C LEU A 252 -0.43 -14.21 -3.33
N ILE A 253 -1.42 -13.32 -3.34
CA ILE A 253 -1.90 -12.69 -4.58
C ILE A 253 -0.78 -11.85 -5.21
N ILE A 254 -0.06 -11.03 -4.44
CA ILE A 254 1.05 -10.22 -4.96
C ILE A 254 2.12 -11.13 -5.59
N ASN A 255 2.45 -12.22 -4.94
CA ASN A 255 3.44 -13.18 -5.43
C ASN A 255 3.02 -13.79 -6.76
N GLU A 256 1.75 -14.19 -6.86
CA GLU A 256 1.17 -14.75 -8.08
C GLU A 256 1.22 -13.74 -9.24
N ILE A 257 0.70 -12.53 -9.03
CA ILE A 257 0.65 -11.51 -10.09
C ILE A 257 2.03 -10.95 -10.46
N SER A 258 3.01 -11.03 -9.54
CA SER A 258 4.41 -10.71 -9.80
C SER A 258 5.14 -11.82 -10.57
N ASN A 259 4.52 -13.00 -10.67
CA ASN A 259 5.09 -14.17 -11.33
C ASN A 259 6.52 -14.50 -10.84
N ILE A 260 6.72 -14.47 -9.54
CA ILE A 260 8.02 -14.70 -8.91
C ILE A 260 8.06 -16.08 -8.22
N LYS A 261 9.27 -16.60 -8.09
CA LYS A 261 9.49 -17.78 -7.23
C LYS A 261 9.45 -17.33 -5.77
N VAL A 262 8.73 -18.10 -4.92
CA VAL A 262 8.63 -17.82 -3.48
C VAL A 262 8.90 -19.07 -2.67
N ASP A 263 9.75 -18.95 -1.66
CA ASP A 263 9.95 -19.98 -0.63
C ASP A 263 9.41 -19.42 0.71
N TYR A 264 8.50 -20.16 1.32
CA TYR A 264 8.03 -19.93 2.69
C TYR A 264 8.78 -20.85 3.63
N ILE A 265 9.41 -20.29 4.67
CA ILE A 265 10.22 -21.01 5.65
C ILE A 265 9.61 -20.77 7.02
N GLY A 266 9.10 -21.83 7.66
CA GLY A 266 8.51 -21.82 9.01
C GLY A 266 9.39 -22.47 10.07
#